data_8417fda3e3cff69b4583fae174c49825
#
_entry.id   8417fda3e3cff69b4583fae174c49825
#
_cell.length_a   1.000
_cell.length_b   1.000
_cell.length_c   1.000
_cell.angle_alpha   90.00
_cell.angle_beta   90.00
_cell.angle_gamma   90.00
#
_symmetry.space_group_name_H-M   'P 1'
#
loop_
_entity.id
_entity.type
_entity.pdbx_description
1 polymer ?
#
loop_
_entity_poly.entity_id
_entity_poly.type
_entity_poly.pdbx_seq_one_letter_code
_entity_poly.pdbx_strand_id
1 'polypeptide(L)'
;MVDLVSAYESFLLNMKHASANTVASYMRDLRQFSGYLREVEELSPEECDRECICRYVQHLINEGKSPATISRSIASLKSFYRFCADGGLVTESPVHNIPQPKAEKKLPQILTGREVELLLEQPKCVDFKGYRDKAMLELLYATGMRVSEMIALDVSDVSLVGGFVKCENGGKLRRKRRRVDIS
;
A
#
# COMPACT_ATOMS: atom_id res chain seq x y z
N MET A 1 -7.04 5.89 30.11
CA MET A 1 -5.78 5.72 29.35
C MET A 1 -6.14 5.89 27.89
N VAL A 2 -5.69 6.98 27.26
CA VAL A 2 -5.93 7.16 25.81
C VAL A 2 -5.17 6.05 25.13
N ASP A 3 -5.85 5.22 24.35
CA ASP A 3 -5.20 4.18 23.57
C ASP A 3 -4.25 4.87 22.58
N LEU A 4 -2.93 4.73 22.83
CA LEU A 4 -1.88 5.35 22.04
C LEU A 4 -2.00 5.01 20.54
N VAL A 5 -2.53 3.83 20.26
CA VAL A 5 -2.82 3.35 18.89
C VAL A 5 -3.92 4.19 18.26
N SER A 6 -5.00 4.49 18.99
CA SER A 6 -6.10 5.33 18.50
C SER A 6 -5.69 6.79 18.31
N ALA A 7 -4.82 7.31 19.20
CA ALA A 7 -4.25 8.65 19.06
C ALA A 7 -3.40 8.76 17.79
N TYR A 8 -2.59 7.74 17.50
CA TYR A 8 -1.77 7.68 16.30
C TYR A 8 -2.62 7.56 15.02
N GLU A 9 -3.71 6.77 15.04
CA GLU A 9 -4.66 6.70 13.92
C GLU A 9 -5.23 8.08 13.57
N SER A 10 -5.68 8.80 14.60
CA SER A 10 -6.19 10.16 14.47
C SER A 10 -5.12 11.13 13.92
N PHE A 11 -3.87 10.99 14.35
CA PHE A 11 -2.74 11.76 13.81
C PHE A 11 -2.49 11.46 12.33
N LEU A 12 -2.53 10.20 11.90
CA LEU A 12 -2.36 9.83 10.50
C LEU A 12 -3.46 10.42 9.61
N LEU A 13 -4.69 10.41 10.08
CA LEU A 13 -5.85 10.93 9.34
C LEU A 13 -5.84 12.47 9.26
N ASN A 14 -5.69 13.13 10.40
CA ASN A 14 -5.93 14.56 10.53
C ASN A 14 -4.69 15.41 10.22
N MET A 15 -3.53 15.03 10.73
CA MET A 15 -2.30 15.83 10.59
C MET A 15 -1.47 15.44 9.37
N LYS A 16 -1.29 14.15 9.12
CA LYS A 16 -0.55 13.65 7.95
C LYS A 16 -1.40 13.55 6.70
N HIS A 17 -2.71 13.61 6.83
CA HIS A 17 -3.61 13.39 5.71
C HIS A 17 -3.26 12.13 4.90
N ALA A 18 -2.91 11.04 5.56
CA ALA A 18 -2.54 9.80 4.91
C ALA A 18 -3.73 9.19 4.15
N SER A 19 -3.44 8.47 3.07
CA SER A 19 -4.51 7.74 2.37
C SER A 19 -5.10 6.65 3.23
N ALA A 20 -6.38 6.30 3.02
CA ALA A 20 -7.06 5.23 3.76
C ALA A 20 -6.26 3.91 3.73
N ASN A 21 -5.66 3.56 2.58
CA ASN A 21 -4.82 2.37 2.45
C ASN A 21 -3.54 2.44 3.29
N THR A 22 -2.94 3.64 3.40
CA THR A 22 -1.76 3.85 4.25
C THR A 22 -2.12 3.70 5.71
N VAL A 23 -3.21 4.33 6.15
CA VAL A 23 -3.72 4.21 7.53
C VAL A 23 -4.01 2.75 7.85
N ALA A 24 -4.81 2.06 7.02
CA ALA A 24 -5.16 0.66 7.24
C ALA A 24 -3.92 -0.25 7.32
N SER A 25 -2.91 -0.01 6.49
CA SER A 25 -1.67 -0.79 6.50
C SER A 25 -0.86 -0.55 7.76
N TYR A 26 -0.68 0.72 8.16
CA TYR A 26 0.08 1.10 9.36
C TYR A 26 -0.60 0.62 10.63
N MET A 27 -1.93 0.75 10.70
CA MET A 27 -2.70 0.26 11.85
C MET A 27 -2.66 -1.26 11.98
N ARG A 28 -2.64 -1.99 10.86
CA ARG A 28 -2.47 -3.45 10.89
C ARG A 28 -1.11 -3.85 11.45
N ASP A 29 -0.04 -3.21 10.96
CA ASP A 29 1.32 -3.48 11.42
C ASP A 29 1.48 -3.12 12.90
N LEU A 30 0.91 -2.01 13.34
CA LEU A 30 0.99 -1.57 14.73
C LEU A 30 0.21 -2.49 15.66
N ARG A 31 -0.99 -2.96 15.28
CA ARG A 31 -1.75 -3.95 16.06
C ARG A 31 -0.99 -5.28 16.19
N GLN A 32 -0.35 -5.73 15.12
CA GLN A 32 0.49 -6.94 15.17
C GLN A 32 1.66 -6.75 16.13
N PHE A 33 2.33 -5.61 16.07
CA PHE A 33 3.44 -5.28 16.97
C PHE A 33 2.98 -5.18 18.44
N SER A 34 1.86 -4.49 18.71
CA SER A 34 1.30 -4.38 20.07
C SER A 34 0.87 -5.74 20.63
N GLY A 35 0.39 -6.63 19.77
CA GLY A 35 0.11 -8.01 20.15
C GLY A 35 1.38 -8.76 20.57
N TYR A 36 2.43 -8.65 19.77
CA TYR A 36 3.74 -9.25 20.08
C TYR A 36 4.32 -8.72 21.39
N LEU A 37 4.30 -7.40 21.60
CA LEU A 37 4.78 -6.79 22.85
C LEU A 37 4.06 -7.35 24.07
N ARG A 38 2.72 -7.46 23.99
CA ARG A 38 1.91 -7.93 25.12
C ARG A 38 2.07 -9.43 25.38
N GLU A 39 2.15 -10.26 24.32
CA GLU A 39 2.07 -11.71 24.44
C GLU A 39 3.44 -12.39 24.57
N VAL A 40 4.50 -11.75 24.08
CA VAL A 40 5.85 -12.33 24.03
C VAL A 40 6.84 -11.59 24.91
N GLU A 41 6.79 -10.26 24.90
CA GLU A 41 7.75 -9.42 25.64
C GLU A 41 7.21 -8.94 27.00
N GLU A 42 5.88 -8.99 27.20
CA GLU A 42 5.18 -8.46 28.38
C GLU A 42 5.48 -6.97 28.63
N LEU A 43 5.69 -6.20 27.55
CA LEU A 43 6.07 -4.79 27.55
C LEU A 43 4.96 -3.90 26.97
N SER A 44 4.99 -2.63 27.40
CA SER A 44 4.25 -1.57 26.71
C SER A 44 5.08 -0.97 25.56
N PRO A 45 4.45 -0.28 24.60
CA PRO A 45 5.19 0.38 23.51
C PRO A 45 6.20 1.41 23.99
N GLU A 46 5.97 2.07 25.13
CA GLU A 46 6.83 3.09 25.75
C GLU A 46 8.10 2.49 26.34
N GLU A 47 8.06 1.21 26.76
CA GLU A 47 9.17 0.48 27.37
C GLU A 47 10.03 -0.25 26.32
N CYS A 48 9.57 -0.26 25.07
CA CYS A 48 10.24 -0.99 24.00
C CYS A 48 11.56 -0.30 23.61
N ASP A 49 12.64 -1.04 23.72
CA ASP A 49 13.98 -0.62 23.30
C ASP A 49 14.33 -1.12 21.88
N ARG A 50 15.52 -0.77 21.40
CA ARG A 50 16.03 -1.20 20.10
C ARG A 50 16.15 -2.72 19.98
N GLU A 51 16.53 -3.40 21.08
CA GLU A 51 16.72 -4.85 21.08
C GLU A 51 15.39 -5.57 20.95
N CYS A 52 14.34 -5.06 21.60
CA CYS A 52 12.98 -5.53 21.45
C CYS A 52 12.51 -5.42 19.97
N ILE A 53 12.79 -4.30 19.30
CA ILE A 53 12.50 -4.15 17.87
C ILE A 53 13.26 -5.19 17.03
N CYS A 54 14.53 -5.45 17.34
CA CYS A 54 15.30 -6.48 16.63
C CYS A 54 14.71 -7.89 16.84
N ARG A 55 14.27 -8.23 18.07
CA ARG A 55 13.58 -9.50 18.36
C ARG A 55 12.25 -9.59 17.61
N TYR A 56 11.48 -8.52 17.54
CA TYR A 56 10.26 -8.49 16.74
C TYR A 56 10.52 -8.72 15.25
N VAL A 57 11.56 -8.12 14.68
CA VAL A 57 11.94 -8.36 13.28
C VAL A 57 12.32 -9.83 13.07
N GLN A 58 13.07 -10.44 14.01
CA GLN A 58 13.39 -11.86 13.95
C GLN A 58 12.15 -12.74 14.07
N HIS A 59 11.20 -12.37 14.92
CA HIS A 59 9.90 -13.04 15.04
C HIS A 59 9.15 -13.03 13.68
N LEU A 60 9.08 -11.89 12.99
CA LEU A 60 8.46 -11.79 11.67
C LEU A 60 9.16 -12.66 10.62
N ILE A 61 10.50 -12.78 10.69
CA ILE A 61 11.28 -13.66 9.81
C ILE A 61 10.92 -15.13 10.08
N ASN A 62 10.84 -15.52 11.35
CA ASN A 62 10.49 -16.89 11.77
C ASN A 62 9.04 -17.26 11.38
N GLU A 63 8.12 -16.28 11.38
CA GLU A 63 6.77 -16.44 10.83
C GLU A 63 6.72 -16.55 9.30
N GLY A 64 7.85 -16.45 8.61
CA GLY A 64 7.92 -16.53 7.15
C GLY A 64 7.38 -15.30 6.42
N LYS A 65 7.33 -14.12 7.06
CA LYS A 65 6.91 -12.88 6.39
C LYS A 65 7.90 -12.50 5.29
N SER A 66 7.39 -11.98 4.19
CA SER A 66 8.24 -11.53 3.09
C SER A 66 9.11 -10.32 3.49
N PRO A 67 10.31 -10.15 2.90
CA PRO A 67 11.16 -8.98 3.14
C PRO A 67 10.45 -7.64 2.92
N ALA A 68 9.55 -7.56 1.94
CA ALA A 68 8.74 -6.38 1.67
C ALA A 68 7.76 -6.07 2.83
N THR A 69 7.13 -7.12 3.40
CA THR A 69 6.24 -6.99 4.56
C THR A 69 7.01 -6.50 5.78
N ILE A 70 8.18 -7.08 6.05
CA ILE A 70 9.04 -6.68 7.18
C ILE A 70 9.50 -5.23 7.02
N SER A 71 9.97 -4.84 5.83
CA SER A 71 10.39 -3.45 5.56
C SER A 71 9.24 -2.46 5.74
N ARG A 72 8.01 -2.82 5.32
CA ARG A 72 6.82 -1.99 5.54
C ARG A 72 6.49 -1.89 7.02
N SER A 73 6.55 -2.98 7.78
CA SER A 73 6.31 -2.98 9.22
C SER A 73 7.32 -2.08 9.96
N ILE A 74 8.60 -2.17 9.63
CA ILE A 74 9.62 -1.26 10.19
C ILE A 74 9.32 0.21 9.85
N ALA A 75 8.85 0.51 8.63
CA ALA A 75 8.46 1.86 8.24
C ALA A 75 7.24 2.37 9.04
N SER A 76 6.26 1.50 9.31
CA SER A 76 5.11 1.79 10.16
C SER A 76 5.53 2.12 11.58
N LEU A 77 6.43 1.30 12.18
CA LEU A 77 6.97 1.51 13.51
C LEU A 77 7.82 2.79 13.60
N LYS A 78 8.65 3.09 12.59
CA LYS A 78 9.37 4.37 12.52
C LYS A 78 8.43 5.58 12.57
N SER A 79 7.33 5.51 11.84
CA SER A 79 6.34 6.59 11.84
C SER A 79 5.63 6.72 13.19
N PHE A 80 5.30 5.60 13.82
CA PHE A 80 4.68 5.55 15.14
C PHE A 80 5.60 6.10 16.24
N TYR A 81 6.83 5.61 16.33
CA TYR A 81 7.77 6.07 17.38
C TYR A 81 8.22 7.51 17.16
N ARG A 82 8.22 8.00 15.92
CA ARG A 82 8.37 9.44 15.68
C ARG A 82 7.22 10.25 16.26
N PHE A 83 5.98 9.80 16.08
CA PHE A 83 4.81 10.42 16.71
C PHE A 83 4.91 10.39 18.24
N CYS A 84 5.36 9.28 18.82
CA CYS A 84 5.57 9.16 20.27
C CYS A 84 6.66 10.13 20.78
N ALA A 85 7.77 10.26 20.05
CA ALA A 85 8.86 11.18 20.42
C ALA A 85 8.43 12.65 20.28
N ASP A 86 7.72 13.00 19.22
CA ASP A 86 7.17 14.35 19.01
C ASP A 86 6.14 14.71 20.11
N GLY A 87 5.45 13.71 20.67
CA GLY A 87 4.53 13.85 21.81
C GLY A 87 5.18 13.74 23.20
N GLY A 88 6.49 13.55 23.29
CA GLY A 88 7.21 13.41 24.55
C GLY A 88 6.95 12.11 25.32
N LEU A 89 6.36 11.09 24.65
CA LEU A 89 6.03 9.81 25.27
C LEU A 89 7.24 8.87 25.34
N VAL A 90 8.22 9.07 24.48
CA VAL A 90 9.52 8.41 24.49
C VAL A 90 10.61 9.45 24.30
N THR A 91 11.75 9.24 24.92
CA THR A 91 12.90 10.16 24.81
C THR A 91 13.60 10.02 23.45
N GLU A 92 13.68 8.80 22.93
CA GLU A 92 14.31 8.47 21.66
C GLU A 92 13.55 7.33 20.98
N SER A 93 13.53 7.36 19.63
CA SER A 93 12.89 6.28 18.87
C SER A 93 13.74 5.02 18.90
N PRO A 94 13.21 3.86 19.33
CA PRO A 94 13.95 2.59 19.31
C PRO A 94 14.18 2.05 17.90
N VAL A 95 13.52 2.63 16.88
CA VAL A 95 13.55 2.14 15.49
C VAL A 95 14.62 2.86 14.67
N HIS A 96 15.86 2.90 15.16
CA HIS A 96 17.00 3.42 14.41
C HIS A 96 17.97 2.29 14.03
N ASN A 97 18.52 2.36 12.82
CA ASN A 97 19.49 1.40 12.30
C ASN A 97 19.09 -0.08 12.47
N ILE A 98 17.80 -0.37 12.29
CA ILE A 98 17.30 -1.74 12.36
C ILE A 98 17.73 -2.48 11.09
N PRO A 99 18.38 -3.67 11.22
CA PRO A 99 18.71 -4.50 10.07
C PRO A 99 17.45 -4.91 9.32
N GLN A 100 17.44 -4.71 8.01
CA GLN A 100 16.33 -5.11 7.16
C GLN A 100 16.75 -6.29 6.28
N PRO A 101 15.92 -7.32 6.13
CA PRO A 101 16.19 -8.37 5.18
C PRO A 101 16.23 -7.77 3.78
N LYS A 102 17.31 -8.07 3.03
CA LYS A 102 17.44 -7.61 1.64
C LYS A 102 16.40 -8.35 0.79
N ALA A 103 15.49 -7.60 0.20
CA ALA A 103 14.63 -8.14 -0.85
C ALA A 103 15.48 -8.33 -2.13
N GLU A 104 15.50 -9.53 -2.65
CA GLU A 104 16.01 -9.74 -4.01
C GLU A 104 15.11 -8.97 -4.98
N LYS A 105 15.67 -8.03 -5.70
CA LYS A 105 14.98 -7.32 -6.78
C LYS A 105 14.84 -8.28 -7.96
N LYS A 106 13.77 -9.06 -7.97
CA LYS A 106 13.40 -9.80 -9.19
C LYS A 106 13.02 -8.80 -10.26
N LEU A 107 13.65 -8.92 -11.43
CA LEU A 107 13.22 -8.14 -12.60
C LEU A 107 11.78 -8.52 -12.94
N PRO A 108 10.94 -7.54 -13.28
CA PRO A 108 9.59 -7.85 -13.75
C PRO A 108 9.65 -8.75 -14.96
N GLN A 109 8.85 -9.81 -14.99
CA GLN A 109 8.64 -10.57 -16.21
C GLN A 109 7.76 -9.75 -17.14
N ILE A 110 8.26 -9.52 -18.34
CA ILE A 110 7.58 -8.75 -19.39
C ILE A 110 6.93 -9.76 -20.33
N LEU A 111 5.63 -9.61 -20.55
CA LEU A 111 4.92 -10.38 -21.56
C LEU A 111 5.36 -9.96 -22.95
N THR A 112 5.53 -10.91 -23.84
CA THR A 112 5.72 -10.66 -25.27
C THR A 112 4.42 -10.15 -25.89
N GLY A 113 4.48 -9.46 -27.05
CA GLY A 113 3.30 -9.00 -27.77
C GLY A 113 2.28 -10.13 -28.01
N ARG A 114 2.75 -11.32 -28.41
CA ARG A 114 1.90 -12.49 -28.62
C ARG A 114 1.19 -12.98 -27.34
N GLU A 115 1.89 -12.95 -26.21
CA GLU A 115 1.27 -13.32 -24.92
C GLU A 115 0.21 -12.31 -24.49
N VAL A 116 0.44 -11.03 -24.77
CA VAL A 116 -0.55 -9.97 -24.53
C VAL A 116 -1.79 -10.19 -25.42
N GLU A 117 -1.62 -10.44 -26.72
CA GLU A 117 -2.73 -10.74 -27.63
C GLU A 117 -3.55 -11.93 -27.14
N LEU A 118 -2.89 -13.04 -26.77
CA LEU A 118 -3.54 -14.21 -26.20
C LEU A 118 -4.28 -13.89 -24.90
N LEU A 119 -3.76 -13.03 -24.06
CA LEU A 119 -4.42 -12.59 -22.82
C LEU A 119 -5.69 -11.77 -23.13
N LEU A 120 -5.62 -10.85 -24.08
CA LEU A 120 -6.73 -10.00 -24.48
C LEU A 120 -7.85 -10.80 -25.19
N GLU A 121 -7.53 -11.93 -25.81
CA GLU A 121 -8.50 -12.82 -26.46
C GLU A 121 -9.22 -13.79 -25.51
N GLN A 122 -8.77 -13.92 -24.24
CA GLN A 122 -9.37 -14.88 -23.30
C GLN A 122 -10.86 -14.61 -23.00
N PRO A 123 -11.33 -13.36 -22.82
CA PRO A 123 -12.74 -13.14 -22.55
C PRO A 123 -13.61 -13.49 -23.76
N LYS A 124 -14.51 -14.44 -23.59
CA LYS A 124 -15.47 -14.81 -24.64
C LYS A 124 -16.62 -13.80 -24.66
N CYS A 125 -16.76 -13.06 -25.77
CA CYS A 125 -17.80 -12.04 -25.96
C CYS A 125 -19.15 -12.68 -26.34
N VAL A 126 -19.66 -13.58 -25.50
CA VAL A 126 -20.96 -14.25 -25.71
C VAL A 126 -22.06 -13.70 -24.79
N ASP A 127 -21.66 -13.01 -23.71
CA ASP A 127 -22.54 -12.39 -22.72
C ASP A 127 -22.01 -11.03 -22.27
N PHE A 128 -22.81 -10.30 -21.50
CA PHE A 128 -22.43 -8.99 -20.95
C PHE A 128 -21.11 -9.02 -20.18
N LYS A 129 -20.87 -10.10 -19.42
CA LYS A 129 -19.66 -10.25 -18.62
C LYS A 129 -18.43 -10.37 -19.52
N GLY A 130 -18.48 -11.18 -20.56
CA GLY A 130 -17.37 -11.35 -21.51
C GLY A 130 -17.01 -10.05 -22.23
N TYR A 131 -18.01 -9.28 -22.71
CA TYR A 131 -17.78 -7.98 -23.32
C TYR A 131 -17.18 -6.97 -22.34
N ARG A 132 -17.69 -6.91 -21.09
CA ARG A 132 -17.16 -6.05 -20.04
C ARG A 132 -15.71 -6.39 -19.76
N ASP A 133 -15.40 -7.67 -19.51
CA ASP A 133 -14.06 -8.13 -19.13
C ASP A 133 -13.04 -7.85 -20.25
N LYS A 134 -13.44 -8.04 -21.51
CA LYS A 134 -12.62 -7.68 -22.67
C LYS A 134 -12.36 -6.17 -22.73
N ALA A 135 -13.40 -5.35 -22.62
CA ALA A 135 -13.26 -3.90 -22.63
C ALA A 135 -12.34 -3.39 -21.51
N MET A 136 -12.42 -3.99 -20.31
CA MET A 136 -11.54 -3.65 -19.19
C MET A 136 -10.08 -3.99 -19.48
N LEU A 137 -9.79 -5.16 -20.04
CA LEU A 137 -8.43 -5.58 -20.38
C LEU A 137 -7.83 -4.69 -21.48
N GLU A 138 -8.58 -4.44 -22.55
CA GLU A 138 -8.20 -3.57 -23.66
C GLU A 138 -7.90 -2.15 -23.15
N LEU A 139 -8.76 -1.60 -22.30
CA LEU A 139 -8.60 -0.28 -21.74
C LEU A 139 -7.34 -0.20 -20.84
N LEU A 140 -7.10 -1.20 -19.99
CA LEU A 140 -5.90 -1.27 -19.16
C LEU A 140 -4.62 -1.35 -20.00
N TYR A 141 -4.64 -2.16 -21.05
CA TYR A 141 -3.50 -2.31 -21.95
C TYR A 141 -3.20 -1.02 -22.72
N ALA A 142 -4.22 -0.43 -23.35
CA ALA A 142 -4.07 0.79 -24.15
C ALA A 142 -3.62 1.99 -23.31
N THR A 143 -4.06 2.09 -22.04
CA THR A 143 -3.87 3.30 -21.23
C THR A 143 -2.79 3.17 -20.18
N GLY A 144 -2.46 1.96 -19.73
CA GLY A 144 -1.59 1.71 -18.60
C GLY A 144 -2.11 2.33 -17.28
N MET A 145 -3.41 2.58 -17.17
CA MET A 145 -4.03 3.08 -15.94
C MET A 145 -4.04 2.02 -14.84
N ARG A 146 -4.16 2.44 -13.59
CA ARG A 146 -4.32 1.49 -12.48
C ARG A 146 -5.74 0.93 -12.45
N VAL A 147 -5.91 -0.30 -11.98
CA VAL A 147 -7.24 -0.93 -11.83
C VAL A 147 -8.18 -0.05 -10.99
N SER A 148 -7.70 0.58 -9.94
CA SER A 148 -8.51 1.50 -9.13
C SER A 148 -8.95 2.76 -9.87
N GLU A 149 -8.14 3.26 -10.79
CA GLU A 149 -8.49 4.39 -11.67
C GLU A 149 -9.56 3.97 -12.69
N MET A 150 -9.44 2.77 -13.25
CA MET A 150 -10.43 2.22 -14.17
C MET A 150 -11.79 2.00 -13.50
N ILE A 151 -11.81 1.43 -12.28
CA ILE A 151 -13.07 1.20 -11.54
C ILE A 151 -13.77 2.50 -11.17
N ALA A 152 -13.02 3.59 -11.02
CA ALA A 152 -13.54 4.92 -10.68
C ALA A 152 -13.97 5.75 -11.91
N LEU A 153 -13.89 5.20 -13.13
CA LEU A 153 -14.30 5.91 -14.35
C LEU A 153 -15.83 5.98 -14.46
N ASP A 154 -16.29 7.16 -14.79
CA ASP A 154 -17.65 7.37 -15.26
C ASP A 154 -17.71 7.41 -16.80
N VAL A 155 -18.90 7.21 -17.37
CA VAL A 155 -19.12 7.28 -18.83
C VAL A 155 -18.70 8.64 -19.40
N SER A 156 -18.87 9.72 -18.64
CA SER A 156 -18.46 11.08 -19.00
C SER A 156 -16.95 11.30 -19.09
N ASP A 157 -16.16 10.39 -18.52
CA ASP A 157 -14.69 10.45 -18.55
C ASP A 157 -14.12 9.88 -19.86
N VAL A 158 -14.92 9.14 -20.62
CA VAL A 158 -14.52 8.49 -21.87
C VAL A 158 -15.03 9.28 -23.06
N SER A 159 -14.14 9.72 -23.94
CA SER A 159 -14.49 10.37 -25.20
C SER A 159 -14.15 9.45 -26.37
N LEU A 160 -15.17 8.77 -26.91
CA LEU A 160 -15.00 7.90 -28.07
C LEU A 160 -14.64 8.70 -29.33
N VAL A 161 -15.21 9.91 -29.49
CA VAL A 161 -14.92 10.80 -30.64
C VAL A 161 -13.51 11.39 -30.53
N GLY A 162 -13.09 11.71 -29.31
CA GLY A 162 -11.76 12.29 -29.05
C GLY A 162 -10.66 11.25 -28.84
N GLY A 163 -10.99 9.95 -28.76
CA GLY A 163 -10.03 8.86 -28.54
C GLY A 163 -9.25 8.99 -27.24
N PHE A 164 -9.85 9.48 -26.16
CA PHE A 164 -9.16 9.66 -24.88
C PHE A 164 -10.02 9.35 -23.67
N VAL A 165 -9.33 9.03 -22.56
CA VAL A 165 -9.94 8.87 -21.23
C VAL A 165 -9.37 9.90 -20.27
N LYS A 166 -10.25 10.50 -19.45
CA LYS A 166 -9.85 11.41 -18.36
C LYS A 166 -9.77 10.59 -17.08
N CYS A 167 -8.58 10.49 -16.48
CA CYS A 167 -8.43 9.89 -15.16
C CYS A 167 -8.23 10.98 -14.11
N GLU A 168 -9.09 11.03 -13.11
CA GLU A 168 -8.82 11.80 -11.90
C GLU A 168 -7.94 10.95 -10.98
N ASN A 169 -6.69 11.38 -10.75
CA ASN A 169 -5.83 10.73 -9.77
C ASN A 169 -6.43 10.96 -8.37
N GLY A 170 -7.04 9.94 -7.80
CA GLY A 170 -7.59 9.91 -6.45
C GLY A 170 -6.54 9.95 -5.34
N GLY A 171 -5.61 10.92 -5.37
CA GLY A 171 -4.59 11.12 -4.35
C GLY A 171 -4.15 12.57 -4.32
N LYS A 172 -4.28 13.19 -3.16
CA LYS A 172 -3.90 14.55 -2.76
C LYS A 172 -2.83 15.21 -3.65
N LEU A 173 -3.16 16.37 -4.17
CA LEU A 173 -2.28 17.43 -4.71
C LEU A 173 -1.61 17.23 -6.08
N ARG A 174 -1.87 16.17 -6.81
CA ARG A 174 -1.54 16.13 -8.23
C ARG A 174 -2.77 15.76 -9.05
N ARG A 175 -3.66 16.70 -9.29
CA ARG A 175 -4.63 16.67 -10.39
C ARG A 175 -3.86 16.76 -11.72
N LYS A 176 -3.11 15.71 -12.06
CA LYS A 176 -2.70 15.48 -13.43
C LYS A 176 -3.83 14.73 -14.10
N ARG A 177 -4.73 15.45 -14.76
CA ARG A 177 -5.58 14.87 -15.79
C ARG A 177 -4.65 14.22 -16.80
N ARG A 178 -4.58 12.90 -16.78
CA ARG A 178 -3.81 12.16 -17.76
C ARG A 178 -4.75 11.92 -18.92
N ARG A 179 -4.53 12.61 -20.02
CA ARG A 179 -5.14 12.27 -21.29
C ARG A 179 -4.37 11.07 -21.82
N VAL A 180 -5.06 9.97 -22.04
CA VAL A 180 -4.49 8.79 -22.64
C VAL A 180 -5.22 8.59 -23.96
N ASP A 181 -4.50 8.65 -25.07
CA ASP A 181 -5.04 8.43 -26.38
C ASP A 181 -5.30 6.94 -26.54
N ILE A 182 -6.50 6.58 -26.99
CA ILE A 182 -6.92 5.23 -27.32
C ILE A 182 -6.83 5.15 -28.83
N SER A 183 -5.70 4.69 -29.34
CA SER A 183 -5.49 4.44 -30.77
C SER A 183 -5.77 2.98 -31.08
#